data_e2624c79f73ab00c77c8da60b42fc8e9
#
_entry.id   e2624c79f73ab00c77c8da60b42fc8e9
#
_cell.length_a   1.000
_cell.length_b   1.000
_cell.length_c   1.000
_cell.angle_alpha   90.00
_cell.angle_beta   90.00
_cell.angle_gamma   90.00
#
_symmetry.space_group_name_H-M   'P 1'
#
loop_
_entity.id
_entity.type
_entity.pdbx_description
1 polymer ?
#
loop_
_entity_poly.entity_id
_entity_poly.type
_entity_poly.pdbx_seq_one_letter_code
_entity_poly.pdbx_strand_id
1 'polypeptide(L)'
;MVIIITGASHVGKTLLAQKMLERYKFPYLSIDHLKMGLIRSGNTDLTPEDDDELTEYLWPIIREIIKTAIENEQNLIVEGCYIPFDWRNSFGEQYLQSIRFICLAMSDEYIDSHFE
;
A
#
# COMPACT_ATOMS: atom_id res chain seq x y z
N MET A 1 -6.98 11.51 4.77
CA MET A 1 -7.12 10.72 3.51
C MET A 1 -6.00 9.72 3.36
N VAL A 2 -6.32 8.50 3.01
CA VAL A 2 -5.33 7.48 2.73
C VAL A 2 -5.36 7.15 1.24
N ILE A 3 -4.19 7.06 0.62
CA ILE A 3 -4.05 6.70 -0.78
C ILE A 3 -3.31 5.36 -0.83
N ILE A 4 -3.97 4.33 -1.36
CA ILE A 4 -3.37 3.00 -1.53
C ILE A 4 -2.90 2.87 -2.97
N ILE A 5 -1.62 2.55 -3.17
CA ILE A 5 -1.04 2.35 -4.49
C ILE A 5 -0.55 0.92 -4.57
N THR A 6 -1.09 0.14 -5.51
CA THR A 6 -0.71 -1.25 -5.71
C THR A 6 -0.47 -1.53 -7.19
N GLY A 7 -0.06 -2.76 -7.51
CA GLY A 7 0.26 -3.19 -8.86
C GLY A 7 1.48 -4.09 -8.86
N ALA A 8 1.91 -4.52 -10.03
CA ALA A 8 3.10 -5.37 -10.14
C ALA A 8 4.35 -4.60 -9.73
N SER A 9 5.35 -5.32 -9.21
CA SER A 9 6.52 -4.71 -8.56
C SER A 9 7.35 -3.80 -9.47
N HIS A 10 7.28 -3.96 -10.76
CA HIS A 10 8.10 -3.21 -11.71
C HIS A 10 7.32 -2.16 -12.51
N VAL A 11 6.14 -1.74 -12.05
CA VAL A 11 5.30 -0.79 -12.80
C VAL A 11 5.31 0.63 -12.25
N GLY A 12 6.29 0.96 -11.41
CA GLY A 12 6.49 2.34 -10.98
C GLY A 12 5.71 2.78 -9.76
N LYS A 13 5.25 1.85 -8.91
CA LYS A 13 4.53 2.19 -7.67
C LYS A 13 5.34 3.13 -6.79
N THR A 14 6.61 2.80 -6.60
CA THR A 14 7.50 3.58 -5.75
C THR A 14 7.71 4.98 -6.32
N LEU A 15 7.89 5.09 -7.63
CA LEU A 15 8.05 6.39 -8.26
C LEU A 15 6.81 7.25 -8.11
N LEU A 16 5.62 6.66 -8.30
CA LEU A 16 4.38 7.40 -8.13
C LEU A 16 4.22 7.86 -6.68
N ALA A 17 4.48 6.97 -5.72
CA ALA A 17 4.37 7.30 -4.30
C ALA A 17 5.31 8.43 -3.93
N GLN A 18 6.55 8.42 -4.46
CA GLN A 18 7.50 9.50 -4.22
C GLN A 18 7.01 10.82 -4.80
N LYS A 19 6.46 10.79 -6.00
CA LYS A 19 5.93 12.01 -6.62
C LYS A 19 4.75 12.57 -5.82
N MET A 20 3.89 11.70 -5.30
CA MET A 20 2.77 12.13 -4.50
C MET A 20 3.22 12.66 -3.15
N LEU A 21 4.24 12.07 -2.54
CA LEU A 21 4.83 12.60 -1.31
C LEU A 21 5.36 14.01 -1.55
N GLU A 22 6.09 14.22 -2.63
CA GLU A 22 6.66 15.53 -2.94
C GLU A 22 5.59 16.58 -3.22
N ARG A 23 4.54 16.20 -3.94
CA ARG A 23 3.50 17.13 -4.36
C ARG A 23 2.52 17.46 -3.24
N TYR A 24 2.07 16.44 -2.49
CA TYR A 24 1.01 16.62 -1.49
C TYR A 24 1.54 16.64 -0.06
N LYS A 25 2.81 16.31 0.14
CA LYS A 25 3.42 16.26 1.47
C LYS A 25 2.77 15.24 2.40
N PHE A 26 2.21 14.17 1.83
CA PHE A 26 1.64 13.08 2.62
C PHE A 26 2.74 12.13 3.08
N PRO A 27 2.71 11.66 4.33
CA PRO A 27 3.62 10.59 4.77
C PRO A 27 3.45 9.35 3.89
N TYR A 28 4.52 8.56 3.78
CA TYR A 28 4.59 7.44 2.86
C TYR A 28 5.02 6.19 3.61
N LEU A 29 4.22 5.13 3.49
CA LEU A 29 4.53 3.81 4.04
C LEU A 29 4.75 2.83 2.89
N SER A 30 5.97 2.28 2.80
CA SER A 30 6.26 1.20 1.87
C SER A 30 5.97 -0.14 2.55
N ILE A 31 5.04 -0.92 1.97
CA ILE A 31 4.73 -2.24 2.48
C ILE A 31 5.95 -3.15 2.38
N ASP A 32 6.78 -2.96 1.35
CA ASP A 32 8.00 -3.73 1.20
C ASP A 32 8.98 -3.49 2.35
N HIS A 33 9.12 -2.25 2.79
CA HIS A 33 9.96 -1.93 3.95
C HIS A 33 9.41 -2.55 5.23
N LEU A 34 8.10 -2.51 5.41
CA LEU A 34 7.46 -3.16 6.56
C LEU A 34 7.72 -4.67 6.53
N LYS A 35 7.55 -5.29 5.35
CA LYS A 35 7.82 -6.71 5.16
C LYS A 35 9.23 -7.06 5.57
N MET A 36 10.21 -6.36 5.02
CA MET A 36 11.62 -6.67 5.30
C MET A 36 11.97 -6.40 6.75
N GLY A 37 11.38 -5.37 7.35
CA GLY A 37 11.59 -5.10 8.78
C GLY A 37 11.12 -6.24 9.66
N LEU A 38 9.93 -6.77 9.36
CA LEU A 38 9.38 -7.89 10.14
C LEU A 38 10.16 -9.18 9.94
N ILE A 39 10.58 -9.46 8.71
CA ILE A 39 11.38 -10.66 8.42
C ILE A 39 12.74 -10.57 9.09
N ARG A 40 13.46 -9.47 8.89
CA ARG A 40 14.83 -9.32 9.40
C ARG A 40 14.91 -9.25 10.91
N SER A 41 13.86 -8.74 11.55
CA SER A 41 13.81 -8.65 13.01
C SER A 41 13.38 -9.95 13.68
N GLY A 42 13.03 -10.98 12.89
CA GLY A 42 12.66 -12.28 13.43
C GLY A 42 11.22 -12.38 13.90
N ASN A 43 10.35 -11.44 13.51
CA ASN A 43 8.94 -11.49 13.89
C ASN A 43 8.11 -12.46 13.07
N THR A 44 8.68 -13.01 12.01
CA THR A 44 8.01 -14.03 11.21
C THR A 44 9.06 -14.96 10.62
N ASP A 45 8.69 -16.22 10.39
CA ASP A 45 9.54 -17.22 9.72
C ASP A 45 9.35 -17.20 8.21
N LEU A 46 8.45 -16.37 7.69
CA LEU A 46 8.22 -16.26 6.25
C LEU A 46 9.43 -15.66 5.55
N THR A 47 9.60 -16.03 4.29
CA THR A 47 10.69 -15.52 3.44
C THR A 47 10.12 -14.56 2.39
N PRO A 48 10.96 -13.74 1.72
CA PRO A 48 10.46 -12.82 0.69
C PRO A 48 9.77 -13.51 -0.50
N GLU A 49 9.92 -14.83 -0.66
CA GLU A 49 9.29 -15.59 -1.73
C GLU A 49 7.90 -16.12 -1.36
N ASP A 50 7.49 -16.01 -0.10
CA ASP A 50 6.21 -16.54 0.39
C ASP A 50 5.08 -15.51 0.18
N ASP A 51 4.83 -15.12 -1.08
CA ASP A 51 3.96 -13.97 -1.40
C ASP A 51 2.54 -14.11 -0.87
N ASP A 52 1.92 -15.28 -1.00
CA ASP A 52 0.54 -15.46 -0.55
C ASP A 52 0.45 -15.38 0.98
N GLU A 53 1.36 -16.05 1.65
CA GLU A 53 1.42 -16.05 3.11
C GLU A 53 1.77 -14.67 3.64
N LEU A 54 2.62 -13.94 2.93
CA LEU A 54 2.97 -12.57 3.30
C LEU A 54 1.78 -11.62 3.19
N THR A 55 0.94 -11.79 2.17
CA THR A 55 -0.27 -10.98 2.06
C THR A 55 -1.18 -11.22 3.26
N GLU A 56 -1.40 -12.49 3.64
CA GLU A 56 -2.23 -12.83 4.79
C GLU A 56 -1.64 -12.32 6.11
N TYR A 57 -0.31 -12.33 6.21
CA TYR A 57 0.38 -11.87 7.42
C TYR A 57 0.39 -10.34 7.53
N LEU A 58 0.68 -9.65 6.43
CA LEU A 58 0.87 -8.21 6.42
C LEU A 58 -0.44 -7.42 6.38
N TRP A 59 -1.45 -7.93 5.66
CA TRP A 59 -2.67 -7.16 5.46
C TRP A 59 -3.38 -6.76 6.76
N PRO A 60 -3.55 -7.62 7.75
CA PRO A 60 -4.16 -7.19 9.01
C PRO A 60 -3.39 -6.04 9.67
N ILE A 61 -2.06 -6.06 9.59
CA ILE A 61 -1.23 -4.99 10.13
C ILE A 61 -1.46 -3.68 9.38
N ILE A 62 -1.41 -3.75 8.06
CA ILE A 62 -1.60 -2.59 7.18
C ILE A 62 -3.00 -2.02 7.35
N ARG A 63 -4.01 -2.88 7.40
CA ARG A 63 -5.40 -2.49 7.61
C ARG A 63 -5.55 -1.65 8.88
N GLU A 64 -4.96 -2.10 9.98
CA GLU A 64 -5.07 -1.37 11.25
C GLU A 64 -4.29 -0.06 11.23
N ILE A 65 -3.16 -0.01 10.52
CA ILE A 65 -2.43 1.24 10.32
C ILE A 65 -3.30 2.25 9.55
N ILE A 66 -3.96 1.79 8.48
CA ILE A 66 -4.86 2.65 7.69
C ILE A 66 -6.01 3.16 8.54
N LYS A 67 -6.64 2.29 9.33
CA LYS A 67 -7.73 2.71 10.21
C LYS A 67 -7.27 3.74 11.21
N THR A 68 -6.10 3.54 11.79
CA THR A 68 -5.54 4.47 12.77
C THR A 68 -5.30 5.84 12.14
N ALA A 69 -4.75 5.88 10.93
CA ALA A 69 -4.52 7.14 10.23
C ALA A 69 -5.84 7.86 9.97
N ILE A 70 -6.87 7.15 9.53
CA ILE A 70 -8.19 7.74 9.26
C ILE A 70 -8.82 8.26 10.55
N GLU A 71 -8.79 7.48 11.62
CA GLU A 71 -9.37 7.87 12.90
C GLU A 71 -8.70 9.11 13.48
N ASN A 72 -7.42 9.29 13.22
CA ASN A 72 -6.66 10.45 13.67
C ASN A 72 -6.68 11.60 12.66
N GLU A 73 -7.47 11.48 11.61
CA GLU A 73 -7.58 12.50 10.55
C GLU A 73 -6.24 12.82 9.90
N GLN A 74 -5.40 11.80 9.73
CA GLN A 74 -4.08 11.93 9.13
C GLN A 74 -4.09 11.50 7.67
N ASN A 75 -3.17 12.09 6.90
CA ASN A 75 -2.96 11.70 5.52
C ASN A 75 -1.84 10.67 5.45
N LEU A 76 -1.98 9.66 4.56
CA LEU A 76 -1.00 8.60 4.45
C LEU A 76 -1.03 8.01 3.04
N ILE A 77 0.13 7.77 2.47
CA ILE A 77 0.28 7.01 1.23
C ILE A 77 0.78 5.62 1.60
N VAL A 78 0.07 4.57 1.18
CA VAL A 78 0.46 3.18 1.41
C VAL A 78 0.73 2.54 0.05
N GLU A 79 1.94 2.03 -0.16
CA GLU A 79 2.34 1.50 -1.45
C GLU A 79 2.90 0.09 -1.29
N GLY A 80 2.50 -0.82 -2.17
CA GLY A 80 3.04 -2.17 -2.21
C GLY A 80 2.17 -3.15 -2.96
N CYS A 81 2.62 -4.40 -3.04
CA CYS A 81 1.93 -5.45 -3.77
C CYS A 81 1.19 -6.46 -2.89
N TYR A 82 1.18 -6.26 -1.58
CA TYR A 82 0.55 -7.20 -0.63
C TYR A 82 -0.83 -6.72 -0.18
N ILE A 83 -1.61 -6.18 -1.13
CA ILE A 83 -2.98 -5.75 -0.91
C ILE A 83 -3.91 -6.83 -1.45
N PRO A 84 -4.77 -7.44 -0.62
CA PRO A 84 -5.67 -8.48 -1.11
C PRO A 84 -6.69 -7.92 -2.09
N PHE A 85 -7.14 -8.79 -2.98
CA PHE A 85 -8.11 -8.42 -4.01
C PHE A 85 -9.40 -7.85 -3.41
N ASP A 86 -9.81 -8.39 -2.27
CA ASP A 86 -11.05 -8.00 -1.58
C ASP A 86 -10.82 -7.01 -0.44
N TRP A 87 -9.80 -6.17 -0.55
CA TRP A 87 -9.39 -5.25 0.52
C TRP A 87 -10.54 -4.36 1.01
N ARG A 88 -11.48 -4.02 0.15
CA ARG A 88 -12.61 -3.17 0.53
C ARG A 88 -13.46 -3.80 1.61
N ASN A 89 -13.54 -5.12 1.63
CA ASN A 89 -14.34 -5.84 2.64
C ASN A 89 -13.78 -5.70 4.05
N SER A 90 -12.55 -5.23 4.18
CA SER A 90 -11.91 -5.01 5.49
C SER A 90 -12.32 -3.70 6.15
N PHE A 91 -13.04 -2.83 5.43
CA PHE A 91 -13.37 -1.50 5.93
C PHE A 91 -14.86 -1.23 5.84
N GLY A 92 -15.41 -0.60 6.90
CA GLY A 92 -16.75 -0.05 6.83
C GLY A 92 -16.80 1.20 5.96
N GLU A 93 -18.01 1.63 5.60
CA GLU A 93 -18.17 2.77 4.70
C GLU A 93 -17.52 4.05 5.22
N GLN A 94 -17.53 4.26 6.54
CA GLN A 94 -16.90 5.44 7.12
C GLN A 94 -15.41 5.50 6.84
N TYR A 95 -14.75 4.34 6.72
CA TYR A 95 -13.34 4.31 6.35
C TYR A 95 -13.17 4.45 4.84
N LEU A 96 -14.01 3.77 4.05
CA LEU A 96 -13.89 3.76 2.59
C LEU A 96 -13.99 5.17 2.00
N GLN A 97 -14.77 6.04 2.62
CA GLN A 97 -14.90 7.42 2.17
C GLN A 97 -13.58 8.19 2.21
N SER A 98 -12.66 7.76 3.06
CA SER A 98 -11.36 8.40 3.25
C SER A 98 -10.22 7.69 2.52
N ILE A 99 -10.53 6.68 1.70
CA ILE A 99 -9.52 5.91 0.98
C ILE A 99 -9.64 6.13 -0.52
N ARG A 100 -8.49 6.39 -1.17
CA ARG A 100 -8.37 6.40 -2.62
C ARG A 100 -7.47 5.23 -3.02
N PHE A 101 -7.83 4.53 -4.07
CA PHE A 101 -7.13 3.32 -4.49
C PHE A 101 -6.64 3.48 -5.91
N ILE A 102 -5.34 3.23 -6.13
CA ILE A 102 -4.71 3.29 -7.44
C ILE A 102 -4.04 1.95 -7.69
N CYS A 103 -4.46 1.27 -8.76
CA CYS A 103 -3.83 0.03 -9.20
C CYS A 103 -3.11 0.30 -10.51
N LEU A 104 -1.78 0.15 -10.53
CA LEU A 104 -0.97 0.40 -11.71
C LEU A 104 -0.98 -0.80 -12.63
N ALA A 105 -1.19 -0.53 -13.93
CA ALA A 105 -1.17 -1.58 -14.94
C ALA A 105 0.27 -2.01 -15.23
N MET A 106 0.39 -3.15 -15.92
CA MET A 106 1.68 -3.73 -16.26
C MET A 106 2.38 -2.98 -17.40
N SER A 107 1.65 -2.20 -18.18
CA SER A 107 2.16 -1.53 -19.36
C SER A 107 2.73 -0.16 -19.02
N ASP A 108 3.95 0.13 -19.49
CA ASP A 108 4.55 1.44 -19.33
C ASP A 108 3.71 2.54 -20.00
N GLU A 109 3.12 2.24 -21.15
CA GLU A 109 2.24 3.18 -21.84
C GLU A 109 1.04 3.53 -20.99
N TYR A 110 0.47 2.55 -20.33
CA TYR A 110 -0.65 2.76 -19.45
C TYR A 110 -0.24 3.69 -18.29
N ILE A 111 0.92 3.45 -17.71
CA ILE A 111 1.44 4.30 -16.63
C ILE A 111 1.58 5.73 -17.09
N ASP A 112 2.22 5.94 -18.24
CA ASP A 112 2.46 7.28 -18.78
C ASP A 112 1.16 8.04 -19.02
N SER A 113 0.15 7.36 -19.55
CA SER A 113 -1.12 8.02 -19.86
C SER A 113 -1.94 8.33 -18.61
N HIS A 114 -1.65 7.72 -17.47
CA HIS A 114 -2.42 7.89 -16.25
C HIS A 114 -1.75 8.78 -15.20
N PHE A 115 -0.49 9.13 -15.37
CA PHE A 115 0.25 9.88 -14.35
C PHE A 115 0.85 11.19 -14.85
N GLU A 116 0.46 11.62 -15.99
CA GLU A 116 0.85 12.94 -16.47
C GLU A 116 -0.04 14.07 -15.93
#